data_ed1dbab7b83101592efd2b959183add8
#
_entry.id   ed1dbab7b83101592efd2b959183add8
#
_cell.length_a   1.000
_cell.length_b   1.000
_cell.length_c   1.000
_cell.angle_alpha   90.00
_cell.angle_beta   90.00
_cell.angle_gamma   90.00
#
_symmetry.space_group_name_H-M   'P 1'
#
loop_
_entity.id
_entity.type
_entity.pdbx_description
1 polymer ?
#
loop_
_entity_poly.entity_id
_entity_poly.type
_entity_poly.pdbx_seq_one_letter_code
_entity_poly.pdbx_strand_id
1 'polypeptide(L)'
;MSMIQDNNFPEAYEVSSLKTNDGHEIYYEVVGDPDGLPIVFLHGGPGSGCQKSHRDLFNFKKIKVVFIDQRGAGKSLPKRGLINNTTSFIINDIEKIRKKLKINKWMVVGGSWGSTLALAYAQIYPKNIIGMVVRSVFLGTKNEIEWAFTNSAKLFRPSTRII
;
A
#
# COMPACT_ATOMS: atom_id res chain seq x y z
N MET A 1 30.75 12.58 15.39
CA MET A 1 30.43 13.12 14.05
C MET A 1 29.17 12.44 13.58
N SER A 2 27.99 13.01 13.91
CA SER A 2 26.68 12.44 13.57
C SER A 2 26.45 12.69 12.09
N MET A 3 26.39 11.63 11.30
CA MET A 3 25.82 11.71 9.94
C MET A 3 24.33 11.95 10.09
N ILE A 4 23.94 13.23 10.04
CA ILE A 4 22.56 13.60 9.75
C ILE A 4 22.39 13.22 8.28
N GLN A 5 21.76 12.07 8.02
CA GLN A 5 21.21 11.80 6.72
C GLN A 5 20.08 12.83 6.53
N ASP A 6 20.34 13.86 5.70
CA ASP A 6 19.30 14.67 5.12
C ASP A 6 18.41 13.72 4.29
N ASN A 7 17.39 13.19 4.92
CA ASN A 7 16.35 12.40 4.25
C ASN A 7 15.51 13.34 3.38
N ASN A 8 16.14 13.86 2.32
CA ASN A 8 15.49 14.72 1.35
C ASN A 8 14.63 13.86 0.41
N PHE A 9 13.55 13.29 0.97
CA PHE A 9 12.58 12.58 0.16
C PHE A 9 11.91 13.56 -0.80
N PRO A 10 11.79 13.21 -2.09
CA PRO A 10 11.08 14.06 -3.03
C PRO A 10 9.65 14.28 -2.56
N GLU A 11 9.19 15.52 -2.61
CA GLU A 11 7.82 15.88 -2.27
C GLU A 11 6.86 15.36 -3.34
N ALA A 12 5.61 15.10 -2.94
CA ALA A 12 4.58 14.73 -3.88
C ALA A 12 4.20 15.94 -4.75
N TYR A 13 4.19 15.74 -6.06
CA TYR A 13 3.70 16.77 -6.98
C TYR A 13 2.18 16.75 -7.16
N GLU A 14 1.54 15.65 -6.78
CA GLU A 14 0.08 15.56 -6.71
C GLU A 14 -0.33 14.90 -5.39
N VAL A 15 -1.22 15.56 -4.66
CA VAL A 15 -1.87 15.03 -3.45
C VAL A 15 -3.37 15.18 -3.63
N SER A 16 -4.10 14.09 -3.52
CA SER A 16 -5.53 14.10 -3.77
C SER A 16 -6.24 12.96 -3.04
N SER A 17 -7.55 12.89 -3.22
CA SER A 17 -8.36 11.77 -2.74
C SER A 17 -9.40 11.33 -3.76
N LEU A 18 -9.85 10.09 -3.61
CA LEU A 18 -10.98 9.51 -4.32
C LEU A 18 -12.16 9.38 -3.36
N LYS A 19 -13.21 10.16 -3.57
CA LYS A 19 -14.48 9.98 -2.86
C LYS A 19 -15.24 8.81 -3.45
N THR A 20 -15.70 7.92 -2.60
CA THR A 20 -16.49 6.73 -2.98
C THR A 20 -17.97 6.95 -2.63
N ASN A 21 -18.85 6.22 -3.31
CA ASN A 21 -20.29 6.36 -3.08
C ASN A 21 -20.75 5.80 -1.72
N ASP A 22 -19.90 5.05 -1.04
CA ASP A 22 -20.15 4.42 0.26
C ASP A 22 -19.47 5.16 1.43
N GLY A 23 -19.11 6.43 1.21
CA GLY A 23 -18.67 7.35 2.25
C GLY A 23 -17.18 7.27 2.60
N HIS A 24 -16.37 6.54 1.83
CA HIS A 24 -14.92 6.58 2.00
C HIS A 24 -14.30 7.70 1.16
N GLU A 25 -13.18 8.21 1.66
CA GLU A 25 -12.29 9.11 0.96
C GLU A 25 -10.89 8.50 0.96
N ILE A 26 -10.45 8.01 -0.19
CA ILE A 26 -9.20 7.26 -0.35
C ILE A 26 -8.09 8.23 -0.71
N TYR A 27 -7.18 8.48 0.24
CA TYR A 27 -6.04 9.35 0.03
C TYR A 27 -5.00 8.70 -0.88
N TYR A 28 -4.42 9.49 -1.77
CA TYR A 28 -3.24 9.11 -2.51
C TYR A 28 -2.33 10.30 -2.78
N GLU A 29 -1.05 10.03 -2.99
CA GLU A 29 -0.05 11.00 -3.44
C GLU A 29 0.79 10.42 -4.56
N VAL A 30 1.25 11.29 -5.46
CA VAL A 30 2.11 10.91 -6.58
C VAL A 30 3.46 11.61 -6.44
N VAL A 31 4.52 10.80 -6.48
CA VAL A 31 5.90 11.24 -6.23
C VAL A 31 6.77 10.81 -7.40
N GLY A 32 7.71 11.65 -7.78
CA GLY A 32 8.73 11.34 -8.78
C GLY A 32 8.56 12.09 -10.09
N ASP A 33 8.99 11.47 -11.19
CA ASP A 33 8.95 12.05 -12.53
C ASP A 33 7.53 11.95 -13.14
N PRO A 34 6.85 13.07 -13.45
CA PRO A 34 5.50 13.03 -14.05
C PRO A 34 5.41 12.22 -15.33
N ASP A 35 6.49 12.15 -16.12
CA ASP A 35 6.55 11.39 -17.37
C ASP A 35 7.16 10.01 -17.19
N GLY A 36 7.57 9.67 -15.96
CA GLY A 36 8.21 8.41 -15.62
C GLY A 36 7.28 7.21 -15.67
N LEU A 37 7.89 6.02 -15.65
CA LEU A 37 7.16 4.75 -15.58
C LEU A 37 6.23 4.73 -14.36
N PRO A 38 4.91 4.54 -14.55
CA PRO A 38 3.97 4.56 -13.44
C PRO A 38 4.05 3.28 -12.61
N ILE A 39 4.08 3.48 -11.29
CA ILE A 39 4.09 2.43 -10.28
C ILE A 39 2.98 2.73 -9.28
N VAL A 40 2.22 1.73 -8.85
CA VAL A 40 1.40 1.81 -7.65
C VAL A 40 2.08 1.07 -6.50
N PHE A 41 2.14 1.71 -5.34
CA PHE A 41 2.64 1.11 -4.09
C PHE A 41 1.48 0.77 -3.15
N LEU A 42 1.42 -0.49 -2.76
CA LEU A 42 0.41 -1.06 -1.87
C LEU A 42 1.05 -1.41 -0.53
N HIS A 43 0.70 -0.63 0.50
CA HIS A 43 1.23 -0.83 1.85
C HIS A 43 0.73 -2.12 2.51
N GLY A 44 1.47 -2.57 3.52
CA GLY A 44 1.14 -3.73 4.32
C GLY A 44 0.18 -3.45 5.49
N GLY A 45 0.20 -4.30 6.44
CA GLY A 45 -0.64 -4.27 7.64
C GLY A 45 -1.48 -5.54 7.73
N PRO A 46 -2.78 -5.52 7.39
CA PRO A 46 -3.60 -4.42 6.84
C PRO A 46 -3.70 -3.19 7.75
N GLY A 47 -3.89 -2.01 7.13
CA GLY A 47 -4.22 -0.78 7.87
C GLY A 47 -3.02 0.09 8.29
N SER A 48 -1.78 -0.21 7.89
CA SER A 48 -0.61 0.60 8.29
C SER A 48 -0.56 1.99 7.64
N GLY A 49 -1.09 2.14 6.44
CA GLY A 49 -0.92 3.36 5.63
C GLY A 49 0.48 3.48 5.02
N CYS A 50 0.63 4.43 4.11
CA CYS A 50 1.91 4.76 3.51
C CYS A 50 2.72 5.68 4.45
N GLN A 51 4.05 5.46 4.50
CA GLN A 51 5.00 6.25 5.29
C GLN A 51 6.05 6.85 4.38
N LYS A 52 6.67 7.97 4.78
CA LYS A 52 7.74 8.60 4.02
C LYS A 52 8.91 7.64 3.74
N SER A 53 9.25 6.76 4.69
CA SER A 53 10.30 5.75 4.53
C SER A 53 10.03 4.73 3.40
N HIS A 54 8.79 4.57 2.96
CA HIS A 54 8.51 3.75 1.78
C HIS A 54 9.08 4.35 0.50
N ARG A 55 9.38 5.65 0.48
CA ARG A 55 10.01 6.34 -0.65
C ARG A 55 11.46 5.89 -0.86
N ASP A 56 12.15 5.38 0.19
CA ASP A 56 13.53 4.83 0.09
C ASP A 56 13.60 3.60 -0.83
N LEU A 57 12.48 2.96 -1.11
CA LEU A 57 12.42 1.80 -2.00
C LEU A 57 12.59 2.17 -3.48
N PHE A 58 12.57 3.47 -3.83
CA PHE A 58 12.45 3.91 -5.20
C PHE A 58 13.51 4.93 -5.60
N ASN A 59 14.01 4.79 -6.84
CA ASN A 59 14.78 5.83 -7.49
C ASN A 59 13.87 6.62 -8.44
N PHE A 60 13.46 7.81 -8.02
CA PHE A 60 12.42 8.61 -8.69
C PHE A 60 12.85 9.29 -10.00
N LYS A 61 14.07 9.08 -10.51
CA LYS A 61 14.59 9.80 -11.69
C LYS A 61 13.82 9.51 -12.99
N LYS A 62 13.19 8.33 -13.10
CA LYS A 62 12.49 7.86 -14.32
C LYS A 62 11.19 7.14 -14.01
N ILE A 63 10.69 7.30 -12.80
CA ILE A 63 9.47 6.65 -12.34
C ILE A 63 8.58 7.65 -11.62
N LYS A 64 7.28 7.42 -11.67
CA LYS A 64 6.30 8.04 -10.78
C LYS A 64 5.62 6.96 -9.95
N VAL A 65 5.53 7.21 -8.67
CA VAL A 65 4.93 6.25 -7.73
C VAL A 65 3.67 6.83 -7.12
N VAL A 66 2.57 6.11 -7.26
CA VAL A 66 1.29 6.41 -6.63
C VAL A 66 1.23 5.65 -5.30
N PHE A 67 1.35 6.37 -4.20
CA PHE A 67 1.18 5.85 -2.85
C PHE A 67 -0.28 5.99 -2.45
N ILE A 68 -0.95 4.88 -2.20
CA ILE A 68 -2.38 4.85 -1.84
C ILE A 68 -2.52 4.40 -0.39
N ASP A 69 -3.16 5.21 0.42
CA ASP A 69 -3.64 4.77 1.72
C ASP A 69 -4.96 4.03 1.54
N GLN A 70 -4.97 2.75 1.88
CA GLN A 70 -6.15 1.89 1.73
C GLN A 70 -7.29 2.37 2.65
N ARG A 71 -8.51 1.86 2.45
CA ARG A 71 -9.68 2.18 3.29
C ARG A 71 -9.35 2.06 4.77
N GLY A 72 -9.71 3.06 5.55
CA GLY A 72 -9.49 3.09 7.00
C GLY A 72 -8.05 3.28 7.46
N ALA A 73 -7.08 3.34 6.54
CA ALA A 73 -5.64 3.43 6.81
C ALA A 73 -5.09 4.83 6.53
N GLY A 74 -3.97 5.13 7.15
CA GLY A 74 -3.18 6.34 6.90
C GLY A 74 -4.00 7.63 6.96
N LYS A 75 -4.05 8.37 5.86
CA LYS A 75 -4.80 9.63 5.70
C LYS A 75 -6.20 9.42 5.10
N SER A 76 -6.57 8.20 4.70
CA SER A 76 -7.90 7.86 4.20
C SER A 76 -8.97 7.97 5.28
N LEU A 77 -10.21 8.31 4.87
CA LEU A 77 -11.35 8.50 5.77
C LEU A 77 -12.50 7.53 5.42
N PRO A 78 -13.36 7.15 6.41
CA PRO A 78 -13.20 7.41 7.83
C PRO A 78 -12.03 6.62 8.43
N LYS A 79 -11.36 7.21 9.41
CA LYS A 79 -10.26 6.55 10.14
C LYS A 79 -10.73 5.22 10.74
N ARG A 80 -9.98 4.13 10.49
CA ARG A 80 -10.31 2.78 10.97
C ARG A 80 -11.70 2.29 10.51
N GLY A 81 -12.24 2.86 9.42
CA GLY A 81 -13.54 2.47 8.87
C GLY A 81 -13.52 1.01 8.39
N LEU A 82 -14.52 0.23 8.83
CA LEU A 82 -14.67 -1.18 8.46
C LEU A 82 -15.79 -1.44 7.46
N ILE A 83 -16.68 -0.47 7.25
CA ILE A 83 -17.80 -0.62 6.31
C ILE A 83 -17.23 -0.78 4.90
N ASN A 84 -17.65 -1.83 4.20
CA ASN A 84 -17.17 -2.15 2.85
C ASN A 84 -15.63 -2.17 2.72
N ASN A 85 -14.92 -2.47 3.81
CA ASN A 85 -13.46 -2.55 3.81
C ASN A 85 -13.00 -3.99 3.56
N THR A 86 -13.31 -4.49 2.37
CA THR A 86 -12.90 -5.83 1.91
C THR A 86 -11.88 -5.71 0.76
N THR A 87 -11.18 -6.80 0.49
CA THR A 87 -10.20 -6.88 -0.60
C THR A 87 -10.77 -6.41 -1.94
N SER A 88 -12.00 -6.80 -2.28
CA SER A 88 -12.66 -6.43 -3.53
C SER A 88 -12.93 -4.93 -3.63
N PHE A 89 -13.35 -4.29 -2.56
CA PHE A 89 -13.56 -2.84 -2.52
C PHE A 89 -12.24 -2.08 -2.66
N ILE A 90 -11.19 -2.53 -1.97
CA ILE A 90 -9.85 -1.92 -2.07
C ILE A 90 -9.31 -2.04 -3.50
N ILE A 91 -9.46 -3.19 -4.14
CA ILE A 91 -9.04 -3.41 -5.55
C ILE A 91 -9.80 -2.46 -6.49
N ASN A 92 -11.10 -2.27 -6.28
CA ASN A 92 -11.89 -1.32 -7.06
C ASN A 92 -11.43 0.13 -6.86
N ASP A 93 -11.04 0.51 -5.64
CA ASP A 93 -10.52 1.86 -5.38
C ASP A 93 -9.18 2.08 -6.10
N ILE A 94 -8.28 1.10 -6.04
CA ILE A 94 -7.00 1.12 -6.77
C ILE A 94 -7.25 1.35 -8.27
N GLU A 95 -8.18 0.61 -8.87
CA GLU A 95 -8.52 0.73 -10.29
C GLU A 95 -9.16 2.09 -10.63
N LYS A 96 -10.02 2.62 -9.77
CA LYS A 96 -10.62 3.96 -9.93
C LYS A 96 -9.56 5.06 -9.88
N ILE A 97 -8.56 4.94 -8.98
CA ILE A 97 -7.44 5.88 -8.88
C ILE A 97 -6.59 5.81 -10.15
N ARG A 98 -6.25 4.60 -10.64
CA ARG A 98 -5.55 4.44 -11.91
C ARG A 98 -6.24 5.17 -13.05
N LYS A 99 -7.56 4.99 -13.20
CA LYS A 99 -8.37 5.65 -14.23
C LYS A 99 -8.43 7.16 -14.05
N LYS A 100 -8.58 7.65 -12.81
CA LYS A 100 -8.59 9.08 -12.47
C LYS A 100 -7.28 9.75 -12.87
N LEU A 101 -6.15 9.08 -12.65
CA LEU A 101 -4.82 9.53 -13.04
C LEU A 101 -4.51 9.31 -14.53
N LYS A 102 -5.46 8.77 -15.32
CA LYS A 102 -5.31 8.45 -16.75
C LYS A 102 -4.10 7.56 -17.05
N ILE A 103 -3.73 6.71 -16.11
CA ILE A 103 -2.64 5.74 -16.28
C ILE A 103 -3.19 4.53 -17.04
N ASN A 104 -2.61 4.21 -18.21
CA ASN A 104 -3.05 3.06 -19.00
C ASN A 104 -2.68 1.73 -18.32
N LYS A 105 -1.40 1.58 -17.98
CA LYS A 105 -0.85 0.42 -17.26
C LYS A 105 0.19 0.90 -16.25
N TRP A 106 0.41 0.16 -15.19
CA TRP A 106 1.43 0.44 -14.20
C TRP A 106 2.14 -0.81 -13.69
N MET A 107 3.30 -0.62 -13.08
CA MET A 107 3.91 -1.63 -12.23
C MET A 107 3.17 -1.66 -10.88
N VAL A 108 3.01 -2.84 -10.29
CA VAL A 108 2.41 -2.99 -8.96
C VAL A 108 3.47 -3.45 -7.98
N VAL A 109 3.66 -2.70 -6.91
CA VAL A 109 4.62 -3.02 -5.84
C VAL A 109 3.87 -3.21 -4.53
N GLY A 110 4.03 -4.38 -3.91
CA GLY A 110 3.35 -4.68 -2.65
C GLY A 110 4.18 -5.52 -1.69
N GLY A 111 4.07 -5.23 -0.40
CA GLY A 111 4.75 -5.98 0.65
C GLY A 111 3.81 -6.46 1.75
N SER A 112 4.02 -7.68 2.28
CA SER A 112 3.17 -8.28 3.28
C SER A 112 1.70 -8.32 2.81
N TRP A 113 0.73 -7.78 3.54
CA TRP A 113 -0.64 -7.61 3.07
C TRP A 113 -0.75 -6.94 1.69
N GLY A 114 0.13 -5.98 1.39
CA GLY A 114 0.21 -5.36 0.06
C GLY A 114 0.56 -6.35 -1.04
N SER A 115 1.26 -7.45 -0.75
CA SER A 115 1.51 -8.52 -1.74
C SER A 115 0.24 -9.32 -2.05
N THR A 116 -0.60 -9.56 -1.05
CA THR A 116 -1.93 -10.17 -1.24
C THR A 116 -2.79 -9.31 -2.16
N LEU A 117 -2.83 -7.99 -1.91
CA LEU A 117 -3.57 -7.07 -2.77
C LEU A 117 -3.01 -6.99 -4.18
N ALA A 118 -1.68 -6.99 -4.33
CA ALA A 118 -1.02 -6.98 -5.65
C ALA A 118 -1.41 -8.21 -6.47
N LEU A 119 -1.35 -9.39 -5.86
CA LEU A 119 -1.74 -10.65 -6.49
C LEU A 119 -3.23 -10.68 -6.86
N ALA A 120 -4.10 -10.25 -5.95
CA ALA A 120 -5.54 -10.20 -6.19
C ALA A 120 -5.90 -9.17 -7.28
N TYR A 121 -5.25 -8.00 -7.28
CA TYR A 121 -5.41 -7.00 -8.33
C TYR A 121 -4.99 -7.54 -9.70
N ALA A 122 -3.86 -8.26 -9.76
CA ALA A 122 -3.35 -8.86 -10.98
C ALA A 122 -4.29 -9.90 -11.59
N GLN A 123 -5.00 -10.65 -10.76
CA GLN A 123 -5.99 -11.63 -11.23
C GLN A 123 -7.22 -10.96 -11.86
N ILE A 124 -7.64 -9.81 -11.33
CA ILE A 124 -8.84 -9.10 -11.80
C ILE A 124 -8.52 -8.19 -12.98
N TYR A 125 -7.36 -7.52 -12.95
CA TYR A 125 -6.95 -6.53 -13.96
C TYR A 125 -5.60 -6.85 -14.63
N PRO A 126 -5.38 -8.06 -15.16
CA PRO A 126 -4.07 -8.45 -15.71
C PRO A 126 -3.62 -7.57 -16.88
N LYS A 127 -4.57 -7.02 -17.65
CA LYS A 127 -4.29 -6.15 -18.81
C LYS A 127 -3.79 -4.74 -18.41
N ASN A 128 -3.96 -4.35 -17.14
CA ASN A 128 -3.61 -3.03 -16.63
C ASN A 128 -2.24 -3.02 -15.93
N ILE A 129 -1.53 -4.14 -15.95
CA ILE A 129 -0.24 -4.33 -15.28
C ILE A 129 0.86 -4.47 -16.32
N ILE A 130 1.98 -3.77 -16.10
CA ILE A 130 3.24 -3.93 -16.85
C ILE A 130 4.06 -5.07 -16.24
N GLY A 131 4.09 -5.13 -14.92
CA GLY A 131 4.81 -6.11 -14.12
C GLY A 131 4.50 -5.92 -12.64
N MET A 132 5.05 -6.81 -11.81
CA MET A 132 4.77 -6.80 -10.38
C MET A 132 6.03 -7.11 -9.58
N VAL A 133 6.18 -6.43 -8.45
CA VAL A 133 7.18 -6.72 -7.43
C VAL A 133 6.47 -7.00 -6.11
N VAL A 134 6.63 -8.20 -5.60
CA VAL A 134 6.08 -8.61 -4.29
C VAL A 134 7.22 -8.98 -3.34
N ARG A 135 7.12 -8.47 -2.11
CA ARG A 135 8.09 -8.78 -1.05
C ARG A 135 7.38 -9.27 0.20
N SER A 136 8.07 -10.08 1.03
CA SER A 136 7.46 -10.66 2.22
C SER A 136 6.09 -11.23 1.88
N VAL A 137 6.07 -12.14 0.89
CA VAL A 137 4.83 -12.64 0.29
C VAL A 137 3.92 -13.20 1.37
N PHE A 138 2.69 -12.72 1.39
CA PHE A 138 1.61 -13.15 2.27
C PHE A 138 0.39 -13.44 1.40
N LEU A 139 -0.03 -14.69 1.35
CA LEU A 139 -1.15 -15.12 0.49
C LEU A 139 -2.50 -15.01 1.19
N GLY A 140 -2.51 -14.76 2.51
CA GLY A 140 -3.72 -14.66 3.32
C GLY A 140 -4.41 -16.02 3.51
N THR A 141 -3.66 -17.12 3.41
CA THR A 141 -4.19 -18.45 3.70
C THR A 141 -4.51 -18.57 5.19
N LYS A 142 -5.42 -19.48 5.52
CA LYS A 142 -5.79 -19.74 6.93
C LYS A 142 -4.57 -20.02 7.80
N ASN A 143 -3.64 -20.84 7.31
CA ASN A 143 -2.41 -21.18 8.04
C ASN A 143 -1.51 -19.96 8.27
N GLU A 144 -1.34 -19.09 7.27
CA GLU A 144 -0.55 -17.87 7.42
C GLU A 144 -1.20 -16.89 8.40
N ILE A 145 -2.52 -16.73 8.34
CA ILE A 145 -3.27 -15.89 9.27
C ILE A 145 -3.14 -16.43 10.71
N GLU A 146 -3.37 -17.72 10.91
CA GLU A 146 -3.20 -18.35 12.21
C GLU A 146 -1.77 -18.22 12.73
N TRP A 147 -0.77 -18.42 11.86
CA TRP A 147 0.63 -18.25 12.24
C TRP A 147 0.95 -16.80 12.61
N ALA A 148 0.56 -15.84 11.79
CA ALA A 148 0.89 -14.43 11.98
C ALA A 148 0.21 -13.81 13.21
N PHE A 149 -1.06 -14.13 13.46
CA PHE A 149 -1.87 -13.43 14.47
C PHE A 149 -2.17 -14.25 15.73
N THR A 150 -1.99 -15.57 15.69
CA THR A 150 -2.29 -16.45 16.84
C THR A 150 -1.05 -17.16 17.34
N ASN A 151 -0.30 -17.82 16.47
CA ASN A 151 0.82 -18.65 16.87
C ASN A 151 2.09 -17.87 17.15
N SER A 152 2.31 -16.73 16.50
CA SER A 152 3.47 -15.87 16.77
C SER A 152 3.51 -15.38 18.22
N ALA A 153 2.35 -15.14 18.84
CA ALA A 153 2.25 -14.78 20.24
C ALA A 153 2.83 -15.85 21.19
N LYS A 154 2.87 -17.13 20.77
CA LYS A 154 3.47 -18.21 21.53
C LYS A 154 5.01 -18.17 21.53
N LEU A 155 5.62 -17.56 20.52
CA LEU A 155 7.06 -17.39 20.40
C LEU A 155 7.58 -16.22 21.24
N PHE A 156 6.73 -15.21 21.47
CA PHE A 156 7.03 -14.08 22.33
C PHE A 156 6.40 -14.32 23.70
N ARG A 157 7.02 -15.20 24.51
CA ARG A 157 6.65 -15.26 25.93
C ARG A 157 6.98 -13.93 26.56
N PRO A 158 6.01 -13.23 27.19
CA PRO A 158 6.36 -12.10 28.03
C PRO A 158 7.26 -12.62 29.14
N SER A 159 8.48 -12.13 29.21
CA SER A 159 9.34 -12.31 30.37
C SER A 159 8.83 -11.42 31.50
N THR A 160 7.62 -11.68 31.96
CA THR A 160 7.05 -11.03 33.13
C THR A 160 6.92 -12.07 34.23
N ARG A 161 8.03 -12.38 34.86
CA ARG A 161 7.99 -12.59 36.29
C ARG A 161 8.07 -11.19 36.93
N ILE A 162 6.93 -10.63 37.24
CA ILE A 162 6.84 -9.60 38.27
C ILE A 162 6.81 -10.37 39.57
N ILE A 163 7.88 -10.21 40.36
CA ILE A 163 7.93 -10.58 41.77
C ILE A 163 7.17 -9.53 42.55
#